data_7e8a5d6e7586ff928f7fe08e4e9a4b2f
#
_entry.id   7e8a5d6e7586ff928f7fe08e4e9a4b2f
#
_cell.length_a   1.000
_cell.length_b   1.000
_cell.length_c   1.000
_cell.angle_alpha   90.00
_cell.angle_beta   90.00
_cell.angle_gamma   90.00
#
_symmetry.space_group_name_H-M   'P 1'
#
loop_
_entity.id
_entity.type
_entity.pdbx_description
1 polymer ?
#
loop_
_entity_poly.entity_id
_entity_poly.type
_entity_poly.pdbx_seq_one_letter_code
_entity_poly.pdbx_strand_id
1 'polypeptide(L)'
;MEGVQIKLIANAGVLVEYRGCRYLVDGIHTNDYLEFDGVPETLLGQMLCGGGELADIDYLLFTHEHIDHFSAGLTQTYLQNNMVKGIVVPAQGGGRRAALKEYAELAGIACVAPVLEDGQSVTLPLGEATLTVAGMRHMGEQFRDVQSCSFLLDFDGKTLLFTGDSDHIPIWFERALAGKHVDTLFVNPLFYLNSAGQHIIRKLAPKELVVYHLAQIKEGTVSPFERAVQTAAARAGTLPYRLILLDRLGQTETL
;
A
#
# COMPACT_ATOMS: atom_id res chain seq x y z
N MET A 1 -19.44 12.71 -9.46
CA MET A 1 -18.97 11.74 -8.46
C MET A 1 -17.76 12.38 -7.78
N GLU A 2 -17.69 12.37 -6.47
CA GLU A 2 -16.47 12.78 -5.77
C GLU A 2 -15.36 11.83 -6.16
N GLY A 3 -14.20 12.38 -6.59
CA GLY A 3 -13.02 11.58 -6.93
C GLY A 3 -12.36 11.03 -5.67
N VAL A 4 -11.67 9.90 -5.80
CA VAL A 4 -10.80 9.40 -4.74
C VAL A 4 -9.52 10.22 -4.75
N GLN A 5 -9.13 10.79 -3.61
CA GLN A 5 -7.86 11.51 -3.49
C GLN A 5 -6.79 10.59 -2.92
N ILE A 6 -5.58 10.70 -3.43
CA ILE A 6 -4.41 9.98 -2.91
C ILE A 6 -3.28 10.97 -2.64
N LYS A 7 -2.46 10.65 -1.61
CA LYS A 7 -1.27 11.42 -1.25
C LYS A 7 -0.13 10.50 -0.87
N LEU A 8 1.06 10.72 -1.44
CA LEU A 8 2.27 10.01 -1.04
C LEU A 8 2.80 10.55 0.30
N ILE A 9 2.91 9.66 1.29
CA ILE A 9 3.33 10.00 2.66
C ILE A 9 4.76 9.53 2.96
N ALA A 10 5.14 8.39 2.38
CA ALA A 10 6.45 7.79 2.51
C ALA A 10 6.76 7.00 1.23
N ASN A 11 7.92 6.38 1.14
CA ASN A 11 8.30 5.58 -0.03
C ASN A 11 7.18 4.63 -0.51
N ALA A 12 6.62 3.82 0.39
CA ALA A 12 5.46 2.95 0.11
C ALA A 12 4.15 3.46 0.72
N GLY A 13 4.19 4.52 1.54
CA GLY A 13 3.06 5.03 2.29
C GLY A 13 2.12 5.89 1.44
N VAL A 14 0.85 5.49 1.33
CA VAL A 14 -0.16 6.25 0.58
C VAL A 14 -1.39 6.50 1.46
N LEU A 15 -1.76 7.77 1.63
CA LEU A 15 -3.05 8.18 2.17
C LEU A 15 -4.08 8.16 1.04
N VAL A 16 -5.23 7.54 1.30
CA VAL A 16 -6.39 7.52 0.41
C VAL A 16 -7.56 8.18 1.13
N GLU A 17 -8.23 9.12 0.48
CA GLU A 17 -9.39 9.83 1.05
C GLU A 17 -10.60 9.73 0.11
N TYR A 18 -11.73 9.32 0.68
CA TYR A 18 -13.00 9.23 -0.03
C TYR A 18 -14.15 9.56 0.90
N ARG A 19 -14.99 10.56 0.54
CA ARG A 19 -16.15 11.02 1.32
C ARG A 19 -15.86 11.26 2.81
N GLY A 20 -14.69 11.83 3.10
CA GLY A 20 -14.26 12.12 4.46
C GLY A 20 -13.78 10.90 5.25
N CYS A 21 -13.76 9.71 4.67
CA CYS A 21 -13.14 8.52 5.24
C CYS A 21 -11.69 8.40 4.75
N ARG A 22 -10.76 8.08 5.66
CA ARG A 22 -9.32 8.15 5.44
C ARG A 22 -8.67 6.79 5.69
N TYR A 23 -7.90 6.33 4.72
CA TYR A 23 -7.21 5.05 4.72
C TYR A 23 -5.71 5.29 4.52
N LEU A 24 -4.87 4.77 5.39
CA LEU A 24 -3.42 4.87 5.25
C LEU A 24 -2.84 3.49 4.95
N VAL A 25 -2.29 3.32 3.76
CA VAL A 25 -1.62 2.09 3.33
C VAL A 25 -0.13 2.26 3.55
N ASP A 26 0.52 1.33 4.28
CA ASP A 26 1.97 1.25 4.51
C ASP A 26 2.63 2.58 4.96
N GLY A 27 1.93 3.39 5.74
CA GLY A 27 2.35 4.77 6.05
C GLY A 27 2.82 4.99 7.49
N ILE A 28 3.15 3.94 8.28
CA ILE A 28 3.67 4.08 9.65
C ILE A 28 4.96 3.26 9.82
N HIS A 29 6.08 3.87 9.47
CA HIS A 29 7.41 3.28 9.58
C HIS A 29 8.49 4.37 9.59
N THR A 30 9.71 4.05 10.04
CA THR A 30 10.85 4.96 10.00
C THR A 30 11.74 4.71 8.80
N ASN A 31 11.81 3.48 8.35
CA ASN A 31 12.78 2.94 7.41
C ASN A 31 14.25 3.22 7.77
N ASP A 32 14.98 2.15 8.09
CA ASP A 32 16.42 2.21 8.32
C ASP A 32 17.24 1.76 7.10
N TYR A 33 16.58 1.47 5.97
CA TYR A 33 17.25 1.19 4.71
C TYR A 33 17.62 2.49 4.01
N LEU A 34 18.90 2.67 3.73
CA LEU A 34 19.45 3.88 3.11
C LEU A 34 18.88 4.20 1.72
N GLU A 35 18.19 3.26 1.09
CA GLU A 35 17.71 3.36 -0.28
C GLU A 35 16.28 3.88 -0.40
N PHE A 36 15.50 3.86 0.70
CA PHE A 36 14.09 4.25 0.71
C PHE A 36 13.82 5.32 1.75
N ASP A 37 12.99 6.29 1.43
CA ASP A 37 12.58 7.31 2.39
C ASP A 37 11.46 6.79 3.30
N GLY A 38 11.68 6.88 4.61
CA GLY A 38 10.64 6.67 5.62
C GLY A 38 9.65 7.84 5.67
N VAL A 39 8.71 7.75 6.58
CA VAL A 39 7.86 8.90 6.92
C VAL A 39 8.77 10.01 7.47
N PRO A 40 8.70 11.25 6.95
CA PRO A 40 9.51 12.36 7.47
C PRO A 40 9.37 12.51 8.98
N GLU A 41 10.49 12.68 9.69
CA GLU A 41 10.55 12.68 11.17
C GLU A 41 9.54 13.64 11.81
N THR A 42 9.42 14.87 11.26
CA THR A 42 8.47 15.87 11.76
C THR A 42 7.02 15.43 11.57
N LEU A 43 6.69 14.83 10.43
CA LEU A 43 5.35 14.31 10.13
C LEU A 43 5.03 13.09 11.02
N LEU A 44 5.99 12.17 11.14
CA LEU A 44 5.86 11.01 12.02
C LEU A 44 5.66 11.42 13.48
N GLY A 45 6.46 12.37 13.98
CA GLY A 45 6.31 12.90 15.33
C GLY A 45 4.93 13.51 15.58
N GLN A 46 4.42 14.31 14.65
CA GLN A 46 3.09 14.90 14.75
C GLN A 46 1.99 13.83 14.79
N MET A 47 1.98 12.90 13.86
CA MET A 47 0.96 11.86 13.79
C MET A 47 0.99 10.93 15.01
N LEU A 48 2.18 10.59 15.53
CA LEU A 48 2.31 9.76 16.74
C LEU A 48 1.83 10.47 18.01
N CYS A 49 1.81 11.81 18.04
CA CYS A 49 1.26 12.60 19.12
C CYS A 49 -0.22 12.98 18.95
N GLY A 50 -0.92 12.41 17.95
CA GLY A 50 -2.32 12.74 17.67
C GLY A 50 -2.50 14.13 17.06
N GLY A 51 -1.54 14.62 16.29
CA GLY A 51 -1.56 15.93 15.66
C GLY A 51 -1.20 15.91 14.18
N GLY A 52 -1.32 17.08 13.54
CA GLY A 52 -1.00 17.26 12.13
C GLY A 52 -2.02 16.62 11.16
N GLU A 53 -1.66 16.61 9.90
CA GLU A 53 -2.57 16.16 8.83
C GLU A 53 -2.86 14.65 8.83
N LEU A 54 -2.03 13.85 9.49
CA LEU A 54 -2.20 12.40 9.62
C LEU A 54 -2.72 11.96 11.00
N ALA A 55 -3.30 12.88 11.77
CA ALA A 55 -4.04 12.52 12.98
C ALA A 55 -5.37 11.85 12.61
N ASP A 56 -5.86 10.97 13.48
CA ASP A 56 -7.21 10.36 13.41
C ASP A 56 -7.53 9.74 12.03
N ILE A 57 -6.60 8.97 11.46
CA ILE A 57 -6.86 8.17 10.26
C ILE A 57 -7.85 7.05 10.62
N ASP A 58 -8.93 6.91 9.84
CA ASP A 58 -9.98 5.92 10.12
C ASP A 58 -9.49 4.47 10.05
N TYR A 59 -8.68 4.16 9.03
CA TYR A 59 -8.22 2.79 8.77
C TYR A 59 -6.74 2.75 8.40
N LEU A 60 -6.00 1.83 9.05
CA LEU A 60 -4.60 1.57 8.76
C LEU A 60 -4.45 0.19 8.11
N LEU A 61 -3.78 0.14 6.96
CA LEU A 61 -3.60 -1.09 6.18
C LEU A 61 -2.11 -1.33 5.95
N PHE A 62 -1.62 -2.52 6.28
CA PHE A 62 -0.22 -2.89 6.10
C PHE A 62 -0.11 -4.15 5.26
N THR A 63 0.58 -4.05 4.12
CA THR A 63 0.70 -5.13 3.14
C THR A 63 1.54 -6.29 3.65
N HIS A 64 2.63 -6.01 4.35
CA HIS A 64 3.54 -7.01 4.91
C HIS A 64 4.42 -6.44 6.04
N GLU A 65 5.29 -7.28 6.63
CA GLU A 65 6.00 -6.97 7.89
C GLU A 65 7.37 -6.27 7.70
N HIS A 66 7.80 -5.95 6.48
CA HIS A 66 9.07 -5.26 6.30
C HIS A 66 9.06 -3.86 6.89
N ILE A 67 10.23 -3.41 7.36
CA ILE A 67 10.37 -2.17 8.15
C ILE A 67 10.10 -0.89 7.36
N ASP A 68 10.13 -0.94 6.04
CA ASP A 68 9.78 0.15 5.12
C ASP A 68 8.29 0.17 4.73
N HIS A 69 7.48 -0.72 5.32
CA HIS A 69 6.02 -0.76 5.18
C HIS A 69 5.32 -0.73 6.54
N PHE A 70 5.87 -1.38 7.57
CA PHE A 70 5.19 -1.60 8.83
C PHE A 70 6.11 -1.50 10.04
N SER A 71 5.64 -0.82 11.08
CA SER A 71 6.23 -0.84 12.41
C SER A 71 5.16 -1.06 13.48
N ALA A 72 5.11 -2.25 14.05
CA ALA A 72 4.13 -2.59 15.09
C ALA A 72 4.22 -1.65 16.30
N GLY A 73 5.44 -1.26 16.72
CA GLY A 73 5.64 -0.35 17.85
C GLY A 73 5.13 1.07 17.58
N LEU A 74 5.45 1.64 16.41
CA LEU A 74 4.96 2.96 16.02
C LEU A 74 3.44 2.94 15.80
N THR A 75 2.91 1.88 15.19
CA THR A 75 1.47 1.71 15.02
C THR A 75 0.76 1.67 16.36
N GLN A 76 1.29 0.94 17.35
CA GLN A 76 0.71 0.93 18.69
C GLN A 76 0.74 2.32 19.33
N THR A 77 1.82 3.07 19.21
CA THR A 77 1.91 4.47 19.69
C THR A 77 0.88 5.35 18.99
N TYR A 78 0.69 5.16 17.67
CA TYR A 78 -0.33 5.87 16.91
C TYR A 78 -1.74 5.57 17.45
N LEU A 79 -2.10 4.30 17.69
CA LEU A 79 -3.40 3.91 18.24
C LEU A 79 -3.65 4.46 19.65
N GLN A 80 -2.60 4.70 20.43
CA GLN A 80 -2.70 5.27 21.78
C GLN A 80 -3.08 6.75 21.78
N ASN A 81 -2.79 7.48 20.70
CA ASN A 81 -2.94 8.92 20.62
C ASN A 81 -3.92 9.40 19.54
N ASN A 82 -4.52 8.47 18.78
CA ASN A 82 -5.44 8.80 17.68
C ASN A 82 -6.69 7.92 17.71
N MET A 83 -7.78 8.44 17.17
CA MET A 83 -9.01 7.66 16.98
C MET A 83 -8.94 6.87 15.68
N VAL A 84 -8.85 5.55 15.79
CA VAL A 84 -8.78 4.62 14.65
C VAL A 84 -9.95 3.65 14.73
N LYS A 85 -10.66 3.44 13.63
CA LYS A 85 -11.80 2.52 13.56
C LYS A 85 -11.37 1.07 13.32
N GLY A 86 -10.28 0.88 12.56
CA GLY A 86 -9.80 -0.47 12.26
C GLY A 86 -8.41 -0.51 11.65
N ILE A 87 -7.77 -1.67 11.82
CA ILE A 87 -6.44 -1.96 11.27
C ILE A 87 -6.41 -3.31 10.56
N VAL A 88 -5.69 -3.38 9.45
CA VAL A 88 -5.32 -4.63 8.78
C VAL A 88 -3.82 -4.78 8.89
N VAL A 89 -3.38 -5.82 9.59
CA VAL A 89 -1.96 -6.06 9.88
C VAL A 89 -1.50 -7.37 9.24
N PRO A 90 -0.20 -7.53 8.94
CA PRO A 90 0.33 -8.79 8.44
C PRO A 90 -0.02 -9.95 9.38
N ALA A 91 -0.38 -11.11 8.81
CA ALA A 91 -0.67 -12.30 9.62
C ALA A 91 0.59 -12.86 10.31
N GLN A 92 1.73 -12.75 9.64
CA GLN A 92 3.05 -13.07 10.18
C GLN A 92 3.61 -11.91 11.00
N GLY A 93 4.59 -12.21 11.85
CA GLY A 93 5.28 -11.22 12.67
C GLY A 93 5.52 -11.69 14.10
N GLY A 94 6.47 -11.06 14.76
CA GLY A 94 6.93 -11.44 16.10
C GLY A 94 6.04 -10.90 17.24
N GLY A 95 6.57 -10.96 18.47
CA GLY A 95 5.86 -10.57 19.70
C GLY A 95 5.31 -9.13 19.70
N ARG A 96 5.98 -8.19 19.02
CA ARG A 96 5.49 -6.80 18.91
C ARG A 96 4.17 -6.71 18.15
N ARG A 97 3.99 -7.50 17.08
CA ARG A 97 2.73 -7.57 16.35
C ARG A 97 1.61 -8.20 17.21
N ALA A 98 1.94 -9.25 17.97
CA ALA A 98 0.98 -9.86 18.89
C ALA A 98 0.51 -8.85 19.95
N ALA A 99 1.43 -8.07 20.54
CA ALA A 99 1.10 -7.00 21.48
C ALA A 99 0.24 -5.89 20.85
N LEU A 100 0.53 -5.50 19.61
CA LEU A 100 -0.30 -4.54 18.86
C LEU A 100 -1.73 -5.06 18.67
N LYS A 101 -1.88 -6.33 18.27
CA LYS A 101 -3.20 -6.95 18.10
C LYS A 101 -3.97 -7.00 19.42
N GLU A 102 -3.34 -7.45 20.50
CA GLU A 102 -3.94 -7.47 21.83
C GLU A 102 -4.36 -6.06 22.28
N TYR A 103 -3.50 -5.05 22.06
CA TYR A 103 -3.84 -3.67 22.36
C TYR A 103 -5.06 -3.20 21.56
N ALA A 104 -5.11 -3.44 20.25
CA ALA A 104 -6.23 -3.04 19.41
C ALA A 104 -7.56 -3.68 19.87
N GLU A 105 -7.53 -4.98 20.20
CA GLU A 105 -8.70 -5.71 20.72
C GLU A 105 -9.18 -5.12 22.06
N LEU A 106 -8.28 -4.82 22.99
CA LEU A 106 -8.59 -4.20 24.28
C LEU A 106 -9.14 -2.76 24.12
N ALA A 107 -8.65 -2.03 23.15
CA ALA A 107 -9.11 -0.67 22.82
C ALA A 107 -10.42 -0.65 22.00
N GLY A 108 -10.97 -1.81 21.64
CA GLY A 108 -12.17 -1.89 20.81
C GLY A 108 -11.96 -1.52 19.34
N ILE A 109 -10.72 -1.51 18.87
CA ILE A 109 -10.36 -1.23 17.47
C ILE A 109 -10.45 -2.53 16.68
N ALA A 110 -11.18 -2.52 15.56
CA ALA A 110 -11.28 -3.68 14.69
C ALA A 110 -9.89 -4.07 14.15
N CYS A 111 -9.42 -5.28 14.45
CA CYS A 111 -8.10 -5.75 14.02
C CYS A 111 -8.23 -7.02 13.17
N VAL A 112 -7.82 -6.94 11.92
CA VAL A 112 -7.83 -8.06 10.97
C VAL A 112 -6.40 -8.44 10.62
N ALA A 113 -6.06 -9.72 10.81
CA ALA A 113 -4.77 -10.30 10.44
C ALA A 113 -5.04 -11.57 9.61
N PRO A 114 -5.34 -11.45 8.32
CA PRO A 114 -5.82 -12.56 7.52
C PRO A 114 -4.68 -13.54 7.22
N VAL A 115 -4.88 -14.81 7.57
CA VAL A 115 -4.00 -15.90 7.15
C VAL A 115 -4.54 -16.46 5.84
N LEU A 116 -3.87 -16.17 4.74
CA LEU A 116 -4.32 -16.54 3.40
C LEU A 116 -3.20 -17.28 2.66
N GLU A 117 -3.56 -18.29 1.90
CA GLU A 117 -2.65 -18.90 0.93
C GLU A 117 -2.51 -18.02 -0.31
N ASP A 118 -1.43 -18.25 -1.08
CA ASP A 118 -1.18 -17.51 -2.32
C ASP A 118 -2.36 -17.65 -3.31
N GLY A 119 -2.94 -16.52 -3.70
CA GLY A 119 -4.09 -16.45 -4.58
C GLY A 119 -5.46 -16.64 -3.90
N GLN A 120 -5.51 -16.82 -2.58
CA GLN A 120 -6.77 -16.72 -1.81
C GLN A 120 -7.12 -15.26 -1.52
N SER A 121 -8.38 -14.99 -1.27
CA SER A 121 -8.81 -13.65 -0.84
C SER A 121 -9.99 -13.70 0.12
N VAL A 122 -10.10 -12.66 0.93
CA VAL A 122 -11.24 -12.37 1.80
C VAL A 122 -11.72 -10.96 1.53
N THR A 123 -13.03 -10.76 1.57
CA THR A 123 -13.63 -9.44 1.37
C THR A 123 -14.41 -9.04 2.62
N LEU A 124 -14.23 -7.78 3.06
CA LEU A 124 -14.85 -7.24 4.26
C LEU A 124 -15.24 -5.77 4.05
N PRO A 125 -16.27 -5.27 4.74
CA PRO A 125 -16.59 -3.85 4.75
C PRO A 125 -15.53 -3.07 5.52
N LEU A 126 -15.17 -1.88 5.03
CA LEU A 126 -14.17 -1.02 5.64
C LEU A 126 -14.56 0.47 5.46
N GLY A 127 -15.48 0.96 6.30
CA GLY A 127 -16.00 2.33 6.20
C GLY A 127 -16.78 2.57 4.91
N GLU A 128 -16.35 3.55 4.12
CA GLU A 128 -16.92 3.88 2.81
C GLU A 128 -16.43 2.95 1.68
N ALA A 129 -15.58 1.98 2.01
CA ALA A 129 -15.04 1.03 1.04
C ALA A 129 -15.44 -0.41 1.35
N THR A 130 -15.37 -1.24 0.33
CA THR A 130 -15.24 -2.69 0.48
C THR A 130 -13.79 -3.07 0.22
N LEU A 131 -13.13 -3.68 1.22
CA LEU A 131 -11.75 -4.14 1.10
C LEU A 131 -11.71 -5.62 0.72
N THR A 132 -11.00 -5.97 -0.35
CA THR A 132 -10.56 -7.34 -0.61
C THR A 132 -9.08 -7.44 -0.28
N VAL A 133 -8.76 -8.32 0.67
CA VAL A 133 -7.37 -8.69 0.99
C VAL A 133 -7.04 -9.94 0.21
N ALA A 134 -6.03 -9.88 -0.63
CA ALA A 134 -5.53 -10.99 -1.44
C ALA A 134 -4.20 -11.50 -0.87
N GLY A 135 -4.13 -12.77 -0.53
CA GLY A 135 -2.91 -13.42 -0.04
C GLY A 135 -1.93 -13.60 -1.19
N MET A 136 -0.73 -13.08 -0.99
CA MET A 136 0.38 -13.16 -1.93
C MET A 136 1.64 -13.54 -1.18
N ARG A 137 2.65 -13.98 -1.90
CA ARG A 137 4.02 -14.10 -1.41
C ARG A 137 4.79 -12.83 -1.74
N HIS A 138 5.75 -12.47 -0.91
CA HIS A 138 6.66 -11.38 -1.22
C HIS A 138 7.58 -11.74 -2.40
N MET A 139 7.88 -10.77 -3.26
CA MET A 139 8.82 -10.95 -4.36
C MET A 139 10.26 -11.15 -3.84
N GLY A 140 11.06 -11.85 -4.64
CA GLY A 140 12.45 -12.17 -4.31
C GLY A 140 12.58 -13.48 -3.52
N GLU A 141 13.45 -14.36 -4.00
CA GLU A 141 13.63 -15.71 -3.44
C GLU A 141 14.04 -15.70 -1.95
N GLN A 142 14.80 -14.68 -1.53
CA GLN A 142 15.22 -14.50 -0.14
C GLN A 142 14.05 -14.15 0.81
N PHE A 143 12.91 -13.71 0.28
CA PHE A 143 11.73 -13.30 1.04
C PHE A 143 10.53 -14.22 0.81
N ARG A 144 10.73 -15.38 0.19
CA ARG A 144 9.64 -16.29 -0.17
C ARG A 144 8.79 -16.76 1.01
N ASP A 145 9.30 -16.69 2.22
CA ASP A 145 8.60 -17.06 3.44
C ASP A 145 7.84 -15.87 4.07
N VAL A 146 7.95 -14.67 3.49
CA VAL A 146 7.21 -13.48 3.92
C VAL A 146 5.87 -13.45 3.20
N GLN A 147 4.80 -13.50 3.97
CA GLN A 147 3.46 -13.27 3.45
C GLN A 147 3.30 -11.79 3.12
N SER A 148 2.94 -11.49 1.88
CA SER A 148 2.49 -10.17 1.45
C SER A 148 1.00 -10.21 1.14
N CYS A 149 0.31 -9.08 1.31
CA CYS A 149 -1.08 -8.94 0.90
C CYS A 149 -1.19 -7.85 -0.14
N SER A 150 -2.01 -8.08 -1.16
CA SER A 150 -2.50 -7.00 -2.01
C SER A 150 -3.87 -6.56 -1.52
N PHE A 151 -4.15 -5.26 -1.59
CA PHE A 151 -5.40 -4.65 -1.13
C PHE A 151 -6.18 -4.07 -2.31
N LEU A 152 -7.39 -4.55 -2.55
CA LEU A 152 -8.33 -3.93 -3.47
C LEU A 152 -9.39 -3.18 -2.65
N LEU A 153 -9.34 -1.86 -2.71
CA LEU A 153 -10.36 -0.97 -2.15
C LEU A 153 -11.38 -0.65 -3.25
N ASP A 154 -12.64 -0.92 -2.98
CA ASP A 154 -13.77 -0.60 -3.85
C ASP A 154 -14.64 0.49 -3.21
N PHE A 155 -14.67 1.65 -3.83
CA PHE A 155 -15.42 2.84 -3.44
C PHE A 155 -16.61 3.02 -4.39
N ASP A 156 -17.72 2.34 -4.15
CA ASP A 156 -18.93 2.40 -4.99
C ASP A 156 -18.65 2.14 -6.48
N GLY A 157 -17.77 1.20 -6.79
CA GLY A 157 -17.39 0.80 -8.14
C GLY A 157 -16.16 1.49 -8.71
N LYS A 158 -15.52 2.45 -8.00
CA LYS A 158 -14.15 2.92 -8.28
C LYS A 158 -13.17 2.07 -7.48
N THR A 159 -12.31 1.32 -8.16
CA THR A 159 -11.44 0.34 -7.51
C THR A 159 -9.97 0.70 -7.58
N LEU A 160 -9.28 0.57 -6.44
CA LEU A 160 -7.85 0.82 -6.28
C LEU A 160 -7.16 -0.45 -5.77
N LEU A 161 -6.25 -1.01 -6.54
CA LEU A 161 -5.45 -2.18 -6.16
C LEU A 161 -4.03 -1.78 -5.79
N PHE A 162 -3.64 -2.01 -4.53
CA PHE A 162 -2.27 -1.89 -4.04
C PHE A 162 -1.64 -3.28 -4.05
N THR A 163 -0.58 -3.48 -4.82
CA THR A 163 0.11 -4.78 -4.88
C THR A 163 1.07 -4.99 -3.71
N GLY A 164 1.49 -3.93 -3.03
CA GLY A 164 2.62 -4.01 -2.11
C GLY A 164 3.85 -4.58 -2.82
N ASP A 165 4.60 -5.40 -2.12
CA ASP A 165 5.77 -6.09 -2.65
C ASP A 165 5.46 -7.54 -3.07
N SER A 166 4.25 -7.77 -3.56
CA SER A 166 3.80 -9.09 -4.02
C SER A 166 4.60 -9.60 -5.21
N ASP A 167 4.87 -10.91 -5.22
CA ASP A 167 5.54 -11.58 -6.34
C ASP A 167 4.68 -11.55 -7.62
N HIS A 168 5.34 -11.61 -8.75
CA HIS A 168 4.75 -11.43 -10.09
C HIS A 168 4.19 -12.75 -10.64
N ILE A 169 3.33 -13.45 -9.89
CA ILE A 169 2.75 -14.75 -10.28
C ILE A 169 1.31 -14.55 -10.77
N PRO A 170 1.05 -14.56 -12.11
CA PRO A 170 -0.24 -14.17 -12.68
C PRO A 170 -1.43 -14.97 -12.13
N ILE A 171 -1.27 -16.28 -11.92
CA ILE A 171 -2.35 -17.15 -11.45
C ILE A 171 -2.86 -16.77 -10.05
N TRP A 172 -2.01 -16.18 -9.19
CA TRP A 172 -2.45 -15.73 -7.86
C TRP A 172 -3.36 -14.50 -7.97
N PHE A 173 -3.00 -13.52 -8.81
CA PHE A 173 -3.85 -12.36 -9.09
C PHE A 173 -5.16 -12.78 -9.77
N GLU A 174 -5.12 -13.70 -10.73
CA GLU A 174 -6.31 -14.22 -11.41
C GLU A 174 -7.30 -14.88 -10.43
N ARG A 175 -6.79 -15.68 -9.48
CA ARG A 175 -7.62 -16.36 -8.48
C ARG A 175 -8.17 -15.38 -7.43
N ALA A 176 -7.29 -14.57 -6.84
CA ALA A 176 -7.66 -13.67 -5.75
C ALA A 176 -8.63 -12.56 -6.19
N LEU A 177 -8.53 -12.11 -7.45
CA LEU A 177 -9.32 -11.03 -8.03
C LEU A 177 -10.40 -11.53 -9.00
N ALA A 178 -10.74 -12.81 -8.97
CA ALA A 178 -11.75 -13.37 -9.87
C ALA A 178 -13.09 -12.60 -9.79
N GLY A 179 -13.57 -12.12 -10.95
CA GLY A 179 -14.81 -11.35 -11.05
C GLY A 179 -14.71 -9.89 -10.57
N LYS A 180 -13.53 -9.41 -10.22
CA LYS A 180 -13.28 -8.02 -9.82
C LYS A 180 -12.60 -7.26 -10.95
N HIS A 181 -12.90 -5.96 -11.07
CA HIS A 181 -12.18 -5.05 -11.97
C HIS A 181 -11.21 -4.18 -11.17
N VAL A 182 -10.26 -3.57 -11.86
CA VAL A 182 -9.26 -2.67 -11.27
C VAL A 182 -9.22 -1.40 -12.12
N ASP A 183 -9.67 -0.27 -11.56
CA ASP A 183 -9.58 1.03 -12.25
C ASP A 183 -8.19 1.63 -12.11
N THR A 184 -7.65 1.64 -10.90
CA THR A 184 -6.31 2.15 -10.61
C THR A 184 -5.45 1.05 -9.98
N LEU A 185 -4.29 0.81 -10.54
CA LEU A 185 -3.34 -0.20 -10.09
C LEU A 185 -2.06 0.46 -9.57
N PHE A 186 -1.74 0.21 -8.29
CA PHE A 186 -0.52 0.67 -7.63
C PHE A 186 0.51 -0.45 -7.64
N VAL A 187 1.69 -0.18 -8.21
CA VAL A 187 2.78 -1.15 -8.32
C VAL A 187 4.12 -0.51 -7.95
N ASN A 188 5.04 -1.31 -7.41
CA ASN A 188 6.42 -0.89 -7.27
C ASN A 188 7.18 -0.96 -8.62
N PRO A 189 8.35 -0.33 -8.76
CA PRO A 189 9.09 -0.29 -10.04
C PRO A 189 9.54 -1.68 -10.52
N LEU A 190 9.85 -2.61 -9.61
CA LEU A 190 10.25 -3.96 -10.00
C LEU A 190 9.08 -4.73 -10.63
N PHE A 191 7.87 -4.55 -10.11
CA PHE A 191 6.65 -5.09 -10.72
C PHE A 191 6.43 -4.52 -12.12
N TYR A 192 6.57 -3.18 -12.27
CA TYR A 192 6.39 -2.52 -13.57
C TYR A 192 7.43 -2.98 -14.62
N LEU A 193 8.68 -3.15 -14.21
CA LEU A 193 9.79 -3.51 -15.11
C LEU A 193 9.87 -5.02 -15.42
N ASN A 194 9.17 -5.86 -14.68
CA ASN A 194 9.17 -7.31 -14.84
C ASN A 194 8.19 -7.75 -15.94
N SER A 195 8.58 -8.71 -16.78
CA SER A 195 7.72 -9.21 -17.88
C SER A 195 6.44 -9.88 -17.38
N ALA A 196 6.49 -10.61 -16.26
CA ALA A 196 5.30 -11.21 -15.64
C ALA A 196 4.42 -10.14 -15.01
N GLY A 197 5.01 -9.12 -14.35
CA GLY A 197 4.29 -7.94 -13.88
C GLY A 197 3.57 -7.21 -15.01
N GLN A 198 4.23 -6.98 -16.13
CA GLN A 198 3.61 -6.42 -17.34
C GLN A 198 2.48 -7.30 -17.90
N HIS A 199 2.58 -8.62 -17.76
CA HIS A 199 1.48 -9.52 -18.15
C HIS A 199 0.27 -9.33 -17.21
N ILE A 200 0.48 -9.24 -15.91
CA ILE A 200 -0.58 -8.97 -14.92
C ILE A 200 -1.24 -7.62 -15.20
N ILE A 201 -0.46 -6.54 -15.43
CA ILE A 201 -0.97 -5.21 -15.77
C ILE A 201 -1.89 -5.29 -16.99
N ARG A 202 -1.46 -5.95 -18.07
CA ARG A 202 -2.30 -6.12 -19.27
C ARG A 202 -3.58 -6.91 -19.02
N LYS A 203 -3.53 -7.93 -18.16
CA LYS A 203 -4.69 -8.74 -17.77
C LYS A 203 -5.71 -7.97 -16.95
N LEU A 204 -5.24 -7.20 -15.97
CA LEU A 204 -6.08 -6.33 -15.13
C LEU A 204 -6.62 -5.13 -15.91
N ALA A 205 -5.94 -4.71 -16.98
CA ALA A 205 -6.32 -3.62 -17.87
C ALA A 205 -6.78 -2.34 -17.12
N PRO A 206 -5.98 -1.80 -16.18
CA PRO A 206 -6.38 -0.63 -15.41
C PRO A 206 -6.51 0.60 -16.32
N LYS A 207 -7.35 1.56 -15.94
CA LYS A 207 -7.42 2.89 -16.57
C LYS A 207 -6.23 3.76 -16.18
N GLU A 208 -5.76 3.57 -14.93
CA GLU A 208 -4.64 4.31 -14.33
C GLU A 208 -3.65 3.33 -13.71
N LEU A 209 -2.38 3.55 -14.00
CA LEU A 209 -1.27 2.81 -13.40
C LEU A 209 -0.41 3.79 -12.59
N VAL A 210 -0.35 3.57 -11.29
CA VAL A 210 0.46 4.35 -10.35
C VAL A 210 1.72 3.55 -10.04
N VAL A 211 2.89 4.11 -10.36
CA VAL A 211 4.16 3.56 -9.90
C VAL A 211 4.62 4.38 -8.71
N TYR A 212 4.77 3.74 -7.58
CA TYR A 212 5.23 4.29 -6.30
C TYR A 212 6.35 3.41 -5.75
N HIS A 213 6.76 3.58 -4.51
CA HIS A 213 7.89 2.84 -3.94
C HIS A 213 9.17 3.07 -4.77
N LEU A 214 9.31 4.31 -5.22
CA LEU A 214 10.48 4.79 -5.93
C LEU A 214 11.48 5.27 -4.87
N ALA A 215 12.64 4.64 -4.76
CA ALA A 215 13.67 5.09 -3.83
C ALA A 215 13.91 6.59 -4.05
N GLN A 216 13.52 7.41 -3.09
CA GLN A 216 13.71 8.85 -3.17
C GLN A 216 15.13 9.15 -2.74
N ILE A 217 15.91 9.66 -3.65
CA ILE A 217 17.25 10.11 -3.39
C ILE A 217 17.20 11.64 -3.38
N LYS A 218 17.86 12.25 -2.40
CA LYS A 218 18.09 13.69 -2.16
C LYS A 218 17.49 14.64 -3.20
N GLU A 219 16.79 15.63 -2.73
CA GLU A 219 16.16 16.71 -3.50
C GLU A 219 16.92 17.08 -4.77
N GLY A 220 16.26 16.98 -5.94
CA GLY A 220 16.85 17.30 -7.25
C GLY A 220 17.52 16.13 -7.99
N THR A 221 17.48 14.90 -7.48
CA THR A 221 17.98 13.71 -8.19
C THR A 221 16.83 12.75 -8.53
N VAL A 222 16.81 12.28 -9.77
CA VAL A 222 15.89 11.23 -10.22
C VAL A 222 16.44 9.87 -9.78
N SER A 223 15.65 9.07 -9.07
CA SER A 223 16.08 7.75 -8.61
C SER A 223 16.40 6.82 -9.80
N PRO A 224 17.30 5.82 -9.63
CA PRO A 224 17.54 4.82 -10.67
C PRO A 224 16.28 4.08 -11.09
N PHE A 225 15.38 3.79 -10.15
CA PHE A 225 14.10 3.14 -10.43
C PHE A 225 13.16 4.03 -11.23
N GLU A 226 13.01 5.27 -10.84
CA GLU A 226 12.19 6.25 -11.57
C GLU A 226 12.70 6.39 -13.02
N ARG A 227 14.01 6.57 -13.20
CA ARG A 227 14.63 6.67 -14.53
C ARG A 227 14.39 5.41 -15.38
N ALA A 228 14.47 4.22 -14.77
CA ALA A 228 14.20 2.96 -15.46
C ALA A 228 12.73 2.86 -15.91
N VAL A 229 11.79 3.26 -15.05
CA VAL A 229 10.35 3.29 -15.36
C VAL A 229 10.06 4.28 -16.48
N GLN A 230 10.57 5.51 -16.41
CA GLN A 230 10.43 6.53 -17.46
C GLN A 230 10.99 6.04 -18.80
N THR A 231 12.15 5.39 -18.78
CA THR A 231 12.78 4.83 -19.98
C THR A 231 11.93 3.70 -20.58
N ALA A 232 11.40 2.80 -19.75
CA ALA A 232 10.55 1.70 -20.20
C ALA A 232 9.23 2.24 -20.79
N ALA A 233 8.61 3.23 -20.14
CA ALA A 233 7.39 3.87 -20.64
C ALA A 233 7.62 4.57 -21.98
N ALA A 234 8.72 5.32 -22.13
CA ALA A 234 9.07 5.98 -23.38
C ALA A 234 9.31 4.98 -24.54
N ARG A 235 9.90 3.83 -24.25
CA ARG A 235 10.11 2.76 -25.26
C ARG A 235 8.80 2.07 -25.66
N ALA A 236 7.84 1.96 -24.76
CA ALA A 236 6.54 1.38 -25.03
C ALA A 236 5.67 2.25 -25.95
N GLY A 237 5.95 3.55 -26.05
CA GLY A 237 5.17 4.50 -26.87
C GLY A 237 3.82 4.81 -26.23
N THR A 238 2.72 4.59 -26.97
CA THR A 238 1.37 4.82 -26.44
C THR A 238 0.99 3.73 -25.43
N LEU A 239 0.71 4.14 -24.19
CA LEU A 239 0.25 3.26 -23.13
C LEU A 239 -1.28 3.16 -23.14
N PRO A 240 -1.86 1.98 -22.83
CA PRO A 240 -3.32 1.80 -22.74
C PRO A 240 -3.94 2.36 -21.46
N TYR A 241 -3.15 2.97 -20.59
CA TYR A 241 -3.52 3.55 -19.31
C TYR A 241 -2.82 4.89 -19.08
N ARG A 242 -3.37 5.72 -18.19
CA ARG A 242 -2.67 6.89 -17.65
C ARG A 242 -1.59 6.42 -16.68
N LEU A 243 -0.33 6.69 -16.99
CA LEU A 243 0.79 6.42 -16.09
C LEU A 243 0.99 7.60 -15.14
N ILE A 244 1.01 7.32 -13.84
CA ILE A 244 1.26 8.27 -12.75
C ILE A 244 2.49 7.80 -11.99
N LEU A 245 3.48 8.66 -11.83
CA LEU A 245 4.62 8.42 -10.94
C LEU A 245 4.39 9.20 -9.65
N LEU A 246 4.30 8.48 -8.51
CA LEU A 246 4.33 9.10 -7.19
C LEU A 246 5.78 9.12 -6.71
N ASP A 247 6.48 10.19 -7.05
CA ASP A 247 7.92 10.35 -6.89
C ASP A 247 8.33 11.44 -5.89
N ARG A 248 7.34 12.15 -5.31
CA ARG A 248 7.59 13.24 -4.35
C ARG A 248 6.69 13.12 -3.13
N LEU A 249 7.30 13.20 -1.95
CA LEU A 249 6.55 13.26 -0.69
C LEU A 249 5.54 14.42 -0.71
N GLY A 250 4.33 14.16 -0.25
CA GLY A 250 3.23 15.12 -0.27
C GLY A 250 2.56 15.29 -1.63
N GLN A 251 3.01 14.62 -2.69
CA GLN A 251 2.35 14.64 -4.00
C GLN A 251 0.93 14.08 -3.86
N THR A 252 -0.04 14.81 -4.43
CA THR A 252 -1.46 14.45 -4.44
C THR A 252 -1.96 14.24 -5.86
N GLU A 253 -2.87 13.25 -6.03
CA GLU A 253 -3.58 13.00 -7.27
C GLU A 253 -5.07 12.79 -6.97
N THR A 254 -5.92 13.13 -7.93
CA THR A 254 -7.34 12.77 -7.92
C THR A 254 -7.60 11.72 -9.01
N LEU A 255 -8.18 10.60 -8.60
CA LEU A 255 -8.41 9.43 -9.43
C LEU A 255 -9.86 9.31 -9.88
#